data_ec7ad9d2acf92612118f93fe14917639
#
_entry.id   ec7ad9d2acf92612118f93fe14917639
#
_cell.length_a   1.000
_cell.length_b   1.000
_cell.length_c   1.000
_cell.angle_alpha   90.00
_cell.angle_beta   90.00
_cell.angle_gamma   90.00
#
_symmetry.space_group_name_H-M   'P 1'
#
loop_
_entity.id
_entity.type
_entity.pdbx_description
1 polymer ?
#
loop_
_entity_poly.entity_id
_entity_poly.type
_entity_poly.pdbx_seq_one_letter_code
_entity_poly.pdbx_strand_id
1 'polypeptide(L)'
;ILWTQYTVHRNVLKMLAFFVPMEDEANDMATLQLKTNSGWKTIAENSIDPLSRTALFRVEKWDQNSEREYRVAYQWNAADGERLATWVGRIRPNPAKQEQVSLAGLSCSNSELFPNRFLEENLIAQDPDLVYFSGDQIYEPCGGYGISFANAEADVPRSALNYLGKFWYTGLSFRELMKDRPTVMIPDDHDVYSNDLWGKGGIAMQGDQEGNEMRCFGGYRMHPTWVKMVEYTQMGHHPDPYDDTPVARGIGTYYTSIDIGEVSFALINDRKFKSAPGDVVDAME
;
A
#
# COMPACT_ATOMS: atom_id res chain seq x y z
N ILE A 1 8.18 1.75 14.17
CA ILE A 1 7.02 1.95 13.28
C ILE A 1 7.31 3.13 12.40
N LEU A 2 7.13 3.00 11.09
CA LEU A 2 7.45 4.04 10.11
C LEU A 2 6.24 4.94 9.86
N TRP A 3 5.11 4.35 9.49
CA TRP A 3 3.82 5.01 9.28
C TRP A 3 2.67 4.03 9.32
N THR A 4 1.46 4.55 9.20
CA THR A 4 0.22 3.78 9.02
C THR A 4 -0.60 4.38 7.90
N GLN A 5 -1.41 3.54 7.24
CA GLN A 5 -2.45 3.95 6.31
C GLN A 5 -3.71 3.12 6.59
N TYR A 6 -4.88 3.72 6.42
CA TYR A 6 -6.13 3.06 6.79
C TYR A 6 -7.29 3.45 5.88
N THR A 7 -8.32 2.60 5.88
CA THR A 7 -9.66 2.90 5.37
C THR A 7 -10.72 2.50 6.38
N VAL A 8 -11.84 3.22 6.34
CA VAL A 8 -13.08 2.85 7.06
C VAL A 8 -14.17 2.74 6.01
N HIS A 9 -14.76 1.55 5.89
CA HIS A 9 -15.82 1.28 4.94
C HIS A 9 -16.82 0.28 5.51
N ARG A 10 -18.13 0.62 5.46
CA ARG A 10 -19.23 -0.24 5.92
C ARG A 10 -19.00 -0.84 7.32
N ASN A 11 -18.62 0.00 8.26
CA ASN A 11 -18.31 -0.37 9.64
C ASN A 11 -17.14 -1.39 9.80
N VAL A 12 -16.22 -1.40 8.86
CA VAL A 12 -14.95 -2.12 8.95
C VAL A 12 -13.81 -1.12 8.89
N LEU A 13 -12.93 -1.15 9.88
CA LEU A 13 -11.64 -0.47 9.84
C LEU A 13 -10.59 -1.47 9.36
N LYS A 14 -9.84 -1.11 8.34
CA LYS A 14 -8.59 -1.80 7.97
C LYS A 14 -7.43 -0.82 8.04
N MET A 15 -6.37 -1.21 8.72
CA MET A 15 -5.17 -0.39 8.91
C MET A 15 -3.93 -1.23 8.67
N LEU A 16 -3.04 -0.75 7.82
CA LEU A 16 -1.72 -1.33 7.58
C LEU A 16 -0.66 -0.46 8.26
N ALA A 17 0.14 -1.06 9.12
CA ALA A 17 1.27 -0.42 9.78
C ALA A 17 2.58 -0.94 9.20
N PHE A 18 3.54 -0.04 8.98
CA PHE A 18 4.84 -0.33 8.37
C PHE A 18 5.96 -0.28 9.40
N PHE A 19 6.87 -1.23 9.29
CA PHE A 19 7.98 -1.38 10.23
C PHE A 19 9.34 -1.38 9.50
N VAL A 20 10.37 -1.02 10.23
CA VAL A 20 11.76 -1.22 9.78
C VAL A 20 12.06 -2.73 9.71
N PRO A 21 13.06 -3.18 8.96
CA PRO A 21 13.59 -4.53 9.10
C PRO A 21 13.99 -4.79 10.54
N MET A 22 13.57 -5.93 11.08
CA MET A 22 13.87 -6.37 12.43
C MET A 22 14.62 -7.68 12.37
N GLU A 23 15.38 -7.97 13.40
CA GLU A 23 16.05 -9.27 13.55
C GLU A 23 15.02 -10.39 13.79
N ASP A 24 15.31 -11.60 13.29
CA ASP A 24 14.38 -12.74 13.31
C ASP A 24 14.01 -13.21 14.72
N GLU A 25 14.75 -12.82 15.75
CA GLU A 25 14.47 -13.17 17.15
C GLU A 25 13.55 -12.17 17.87
N ALA A 26 13.12 -11.13 17.20
CA ALA A 26 12.24 -10.14 17.79
C ALA A 26 10.79 -10.68 17.92
N ASN A 27 10.09 -10.24 18.96
CA ASN A 27 8.63 -10.41 19.01
C ASN A 27 8.04 -9.78 17.75
N ASP A 28 7.32 -10.54 16.94
CA ASP A 28 6.72 -10.10 15.69
C ASP A 28 5.29 -9.56 15.85
N MET A 29 4.77 -9.51 17.08
CA MET A 29 3.40 -9.05 17.35
C MET A 29 3.32 -7.54 17.50
N ALA A 30 2.45 -6.92 16.69
CA ALA A 30 2.07 -5.52 16.81
C ALA A 30 0.62 -5.40 17.30
N THR A 31 0.30 -4.33 18.02
CA THR A 31 -1.03 -4.07 18.57
C THR A 31 -1.59 -2.76 18.04
N LEU A 32 -2.88 -2.76 17.71
CA LEU A 32 -3.67 -1.54 17.48
C LEU A 32 -4.48 -1.23 18.74
N GLN A 33 -4.32 -0.02 19.25
CA GLN A 33 -4.95 0.41 20.50
C GLN A 33 -5.73 1.70 20.29
N LEU A 34 -6.84 1.85 21.00
CA LEU A 34 -7.62 3.09 21.05
C LEU A 34 -7.43 3.82 22.38
N LYS A 35 -7.42 5.13 22.30
CA LYS A 35 -7.45 5.98 23.49
C LYS A 35 -8.80 5.90 24.17
N THR A 36 -8.79 5.68 25.47
CA THR A 36 -9.97 5.65 26.36
C THR A 36 -9.72 6.57 27.55
N ASN A 37 -10.76 6.81 28.35
CA ASN A 37 -10.62 7.57 29.59
C ASN A 37 -9.67 6.91 30.61
N SER A 38 -9.48 5.60 30.52
CA SER A 38 -8.59 4.81 31.40
C SER A 38 -7.21 4.54 30.80
N GLY A 39 -6.90 5.09 29.62
CA GLY A 39 -5.64 4.87 28.90
C GLY A 39 -5.83 4.21 27.56
N TRP A 40 -4.84 3.45 27.11
CA TRP A 40 -4.84 2.75 25.83
C TRP A 40 -5.45 1.34 25.99
N LYS A 41 -6.39 1.03 25.11
CA LYS A 41 -7.04 -0.29 25.06
C LYS A 41 -6.72 -0.98 23.74
N THR A 42 -6.14 -2.17 23.79
CA THR A 42 -5.92 -3.01 22.59
C THR A 42 -7.24 -3.45 22.00
N ILE A 43 -7.40 -3.27 20.70
CA ILE A 43 -8.60 -3.64 19.92
C ILE A 43 -8.30 -4.66 18.82
N ALA A 44 -7.05 -4.76 18.39
CA ALA A 44 -6.57 -5.78 17.45
C ALA A 44 -5.09 -6.04 17.66
N GLU A 45 -4.66 -7.24 17.31
CA GLU A 45 -3.26 -7.69 17.31
C GLU A 45 -3.01 -8.46 16.01
N ASN A 46 -1.82 -8.32 15.45
CA ASN A 46 -1.39 -9.13 14.32
C ASN A 46 0.13 -9.21 14.27
N SER A 47 0.63 -10.30 13.67
CA SER A 47 2.05 -10.47 13.41
C SER A 47 2.51 -9.56 12.27
N ILE A 48 3.78 -9.19 12.33
CA ILE A 48 4.44 -8.43 11.28
C ILE A 48 4.90 -9.40 10.21
N ASP A 49 4.36 -9.26 9.00
CA ASP A 49 4.77 -10.08 7.87
C ASP A 49 6.25 -9.86 7.55
N PRO A 50 7.07 -10.92 7.48
CA PRO A 50 8.51 -10.81 7.33
C PRO A 50 8.94 -10.33 5.93
N LEU A 51 8.09 -10.44 4.91
CA LEU A 51 8.42 -10.02 3.56
C LEU A 51 8.07 -8.55 3.31
N SER A 52 6.84 -8.15 3.65
CA SER A 52 6.34 -6.79 3.45
C SER A 52 6.70 -5.82 4.59
N ARG A 53 7.14 -6.36 5.74
CA ARG A 53 7.40 -5.59 6.97
C ARG A 53 6.19 -4.78 7.43
N THR A 54 5.02 -5.39 7.35
CA THR A 54 3.74 -4.75 7.71
C THR A 54 2.91 -5.61 8.64
N ALA A 55 2.06 -4.97 9.45
CA ALA A 55 0.98 -5.62 10.19
C ALA A 55 -0.36 -5.03 9.74
N LEU A 56 -1.27 -5.91 9.30
CA LEU A 56 -2.63 -5.53 8.92
C LEU A 56 -3.58 -5.75 10.09
N PHE A 57 -4.22 -4.69 10.55
CA PHE A 57 -5.29 -4.76 11.52
C PHE A 57 -6.63 -4.65 10.83
N ARG A 58 -7.57 -5.55 11.18
CA ARG A 58 -8.96 -5.54 10.74
C ARG A 58 -9.86 -5.51 11.95
N VAL A 59 -10.74 -4.53 12.03
CA VAL A 59 -11.70 -4.36 13.12
C VAL A 59 -13.10 -4.27 12.54
N GLU A 60 -13.88 -5.32 12.81
CA GLU A 60 -15.29 -5.40 12.44
C GLU A 60 -16.17 -4.57 13.40
N LYS A 61 -17.35 -4.19 12.92
CA LYS A 61 -18.33 -3.41 13.70
C LYS A 61 -17.75 -2.09 14.20
N TRP A 62 -16.89 -1.49 13.39
CA TRP A 62 -16.30 -0.19 13.69
C TRP A 62 -17.39 0.89 13.75
N ASP A 63 -17.35 1.74 14.79
CA ASP A 63 -18.18 2.94 14.84
C ASP A 63 -17.58 4.01 13.92
N GLN A 64 -18.08 4.08 12.67
CA GLN A 64 -17.59 5.02 11.67
C GLN A 64 -18.07 6.47 11.86
N ASN A 65 -18.95 6.74 12.83
CA ASN A 65 -19.50 8.08 13.05
C ASN A 65 -18.70 8.91 14.05
N SER A 66 -17.69 8.32 14.70
CA SER A 66 -16.92 8.97 15.76
C SER A 66 -15.43 9.01 15.42
N GLU A 67 -14.80 10.17 15.63
CA GLU A 67 -13.34 10.25 15.62
C GLU A 67 -12.74 9.43 16.76
N ARG A 68 -11.65 8.72 16.46
CA ARG A 68 -10.94 7.91 17.45
C ARG A 68 -9.43 8.18 17.37
N GLU A 69 -8.81 8.54 18.50
CA GLU A 69 -7.37 8.54 18.64
C GLU A 69 -6.89 7.09 18.79
N TYR A 70 -5.95 6.69 17.94
CA TYR A 70 -5.34 5.37 17.98
C TYR A 70 -3.83 5.45 18.17
N ARG A 71 -3.26 4.33 18.59
CA ARG A 71 -1.84 4.08 18.39
C ARG A 71 -1.62 2.65 17.91
N VAL A 72 -0.62 2.49 17.05
CA VAL A 72 0.04 1.20 16.86
C VAL A 72 1.17 1.12 17.85
N ALA A 73 1.33 -0.02 18.52
CA ALA A 73 2.40 -0.28 19.48
C ALA A 73 3.13 -1.58 19.12
N TYR A 74 4.43 -1.53 19.25
CA TYR A 74 5.33 -2.67 19.04
C TYR A 74 6.35 -2.73 20.15
N GLN A 75 6.46 -3.88 20.76
CA GLN A 75 7.34 -4.12 21.90
C GLN A 75 8.38 -5.17 21.53
N TRP A 76 9.62 -4.88 21.84
CA TRP A 76 10.74 -5.80 21.58
C TRP A 76 11.74 -5.80 22.72
N ASN A 77 12.51 -6.89 22.82
CA ASN A 77 13.59 -7.01 23.77
C ASN A 77 14.89 -6.49 23.13
N ALA A 78 15.43 -5.40 23.68
CA ALA A 78 16.76 -4.93 23.36
C ALA A 78 17.78 -5.49 24.37
N ALA A 79 19.07 -5.39 24.05
CA ALA A 79 20.15 -5.89 24.93
C ALA A 79 20.13 -5.26 26.34
N ASP A 80 19.60 -4.05 26.47
CA ASP A 80 19.50 -3.27 27.70
C ASP A 80 18.09 -3.26 28.33
N GLY A 81 17.17 -4.11 27.84
CA GLY A 81 15.82 -4.29 28.37
C GLY A 81 14.71 -4.13 27.35
N GLU A 82 13.48 -4.17 27.82
CA GLU A 82 12.30 -4.08 27.00
C GLU A 82 12.07 -2.67 26.46
N ARG A 83 11.72 -2.55 25.19
CA ARG A 83 11.49 -1.31 24.48
C ARG A 83 10.09 -1.30 23.88
N LEU A 84 9.47 -0.12 23.85
CA LEU A 84 8.15 0.10 23.24
C LEU A 84 8.25 1.21 22.20
N ALA A 85 7.96 0.88 20.94
CA ALA A 85 7.70 1.86 19.90
C ALA A 85 6.21 2.12 19.77
N THR A 86 5.83 3.37 19.53
CA THR A 86 4.44 3.73 19.28
C THR A 86 4.33 4.72 18.13
N TRP A 87 3.24 4.60 17.37
CA TRP A 87 2.85 5.54 16.34
C TRP A 87 1.41 5.96 16.56
N VAL A 88 1.14 7.24 16.74
CA VAL A 88 -0.16 7.79 17.14
C VAL A 88 -0.78 8.56 15.98
N GLY A 89 -2.07 8.40 15.78
CA GLY A 89 -2.86 9.12 14.80
C GLY A 89 -4.35 9.14 15.17
N ARG A 90 -5.16 9.63 14.24
CA ARG A 90 -6.62 9.72 14.40
C ARG A 90 -7.32 9.04 13.25
N ILE A 91 -8.33 8.24 13.57
CA ILE A 91 -9.25 7.69 12.59
C ILE A 91 -10.42 8.66 12.48
N ARG A 92 -10.59 9.25 11.31
CA ARG A 92 -11.68 10.19 11.04
C ARG A 92 -13.02 9.50 11.01
N PRO A 93 -14.09 10.22 11.41
CA PRO A 93 -15.44 9.75 11.15
C PRO A 93 -15.70 9.74 9.64
N ASN A 94 -16.57 8.81 9.23
CA ASN A 94 -17.12 8.74 7.89
C ASN A 94 -18.64 8.73 7.99
N PRO A 95 -19.28 9.89 8.28
CA PRO A 95 -20.73 9.97 8.46
C PRO A 95 -21.45 9.84 7.12
N ALA A 96 -22.45 8.98 7.06
CA ALA A 96 -23.17 8.64 5.83
C ALA A 96 -23.91 9.82 5.15
N LYS A 97 -24.04 10.96 5.82
CA LYS A 97 -24.75 12.15 5.31
C LYS A 97 -23.86 13.29 4.86
N GLN A 98 -22.56 13.04 4.70
CA GLN A 98 -21.66 14.05 4.14
C GLN A 98 -21.84 14.13 2.63
N GLU A 99 -22.43 15.24 2.14
CA GLU A 99 -22.75 15.43 0.73
C GLU A 99 -21.55 15.89 -0.11
N GLN A 100 -20.59 16.59 0.50
CA GLN A 100 -19.39 17.09 -0.17
C GLN A 100 -18.16 16.36 0.35
N VAL A 101 -17.37 15.83 -0.56
CA VAL A 101 -16.15 15.10 -0.26
C VAL A 101 -14.97 15.73 -1.01
N SER A 102 -13.93 16.06 -0.29
CA SER A 102 -12.68 16.56 -0.84
C SER A 102 -11.68 15.41 -1.03
N LEU A 103 -11.13 15.30 -2.23
CA LEU A 103 -10.15 14.29 -2.62
C LEU A 103 -8.82 14.95 -2.94
N ALA A 104 -7.75 14.51 -2.29
CA ALA A 104 -6.38 14.81 -2.70
C ALA A 104 -5.84 13.68 -3.56
N GLY A 105 -5.63 13.93 -4.85
CA GLY A 105 -5.04 12.97 -5.81
C GLY A 105 -3.56 13.23 -6.01
N LEU A 106 -2.75 12.20 -5.87
CA LEU A 106 -1.29 12.20 -6.02
C LEU A 106 -0.88 11.10 -7.00
N SER A 107 0.14 11.34 -7.79
CA SER A 107 0.69 10.39 -8.76
C SER A 107 2.16 10.68 -9.00
N CYS A 108 2.91 9.67 -9.46
CA CYS A 108 4.26 9.84 -9.98
C CYS A 108 5.22 10.47 -8.95
N SER A 109 5.19 9.97 -7.71
CA SER A 109 6.07 10.44 -6.65
C SER A 109 7.49 9.95 -6.88
N ASN A 110 8.45 10.87 -6.91
CA ASN A 110 9.86 10.53 -7.06
C ASN A 110 10.60 10.68 -5.74
N SER A 111 11.40 9.68 -5.37
CA SER A 111 12.25 9.72 -4.18
C SER A 111 13.26 10.89 -4.16
N GLU A 112 13.59 11.46 -5.32
CA GLU A 112 14.45 12.65 -5.42
C GLU A 112 13.83 13.89 -4.76
N LEU A 113 12.51 13.92 -4.63
CA LEU A 113 11.79 15.00 -3.95
C LEU A 113 11.68 14.81 -2.43
N PHE A 114 12.17 13.67 -1.89
CA PHE A 114 12.16 13.41 -0.46
C PHE A 114 12.90 14.51 0.32
N PRO A 115 12.32 14.99 1.46
CA PRO A 115 11.14 14.50 2.18
C PRO A 115 9.80 15.17 1.82
N ASN A 116 9.68 15.92 0.74
CA ASN A 116 8.43 16.51 0.21
C ASN A 116 7.58 17.33 1.22
N ARG A 117 8.21 17.95 2.20
CA ARG A 117 7.54 18.60 3.34
C ARG A 117 6.51 19.64 2.94
N PHE A 118 6.86 20.49 1.96
CA PHE A 118 5.93 21.53 1.51
C PHE A 118 4.65 20.97 0.90
N LEU A 119 4.76 19.86 0.15
CA LEU A 119 3.58 19.23 -0.42
C LEU A 119 2.73 18.59 0.69
N GLU A 120 3.33 17.86 1.61
CA GLU A 120 2.63 17.25 2.74
C GLU A 120 1.95 18.31 3.62
N GLU A 121 2.64 19.38 4.00
CA GLU A 121 2.09 20.48 4.81
C GLU A 121 0.92 21.17 4.12
N ASN A 122 1.01 21.41 2.80
CA ASN A 122 -0.08 21.98 2.02
C ASN A 122 -1.30 21.05 1.94
N LEU A 123 -1.07 19.75 1.74
CA LEU A 123 -2.16 18.76 1.73
C LEU A 123 -2.84 18.63 3.10
N ILE A 124 -2.07 18.68 4.19
CA ILE A 124 -2.61 18.72 5.55
C ILE A 124 -3.47 19.96 5.75
N ALA A 125 -3.02 21.13 5.25
CA ALA A 125 -3.74 22.39 5.37
C ALA A 125 -5.03 22.42 4.52
N GLN A 126 -5.08 21.70 3.39
CA GLN A 126 -6.31 21.51 2.57
C GLN A 126 -7.32 20.59 3.25
N ASP A 127 -6.88 19.77 4.18
CA ASP A 127 -7.71 18.89 5.00
C ASP A 127 -8.62 17.93 4.19
N PRO A 128 -8.10 17.14 3.24
CA PRO A 128 -8.91 16.28 2.40
C PRO A 128 -9.59 15.17 3.20
N ASP A 129 -10.79 14.77 2.77
CA ASP A 129 -11.54 13.65 3.34
C ASP A 129 -10.95 12.30 2.93
N LEU A 130 -10.35 12.23 1.76
CA LEU A 130 -9.69 11.04 1.21
C LEU A 130 -8.40 11.43 0.50
N VAL A 131 -7.33 10.67 0.74
CA VAL A 131 -6.07 10.78 -0.02
C VAL A 131 -5.99 9.61 -0.99
N TYR A 132 -5.68 9.90 -2.26
CA TYR A 132 -5.55 8.90 -3.31
C TYR A 132 -4.17 8.99 -3.98
N PHE A 133 -3.45 7.89 -3.96
CA PHE A 133 -2.21 7.71 -4.71
C PHE A 133 -2.50 6.80 -5.91
N SER A 134 -2.41 7.36 -7.12
CA SER A 134 -2.86 6.70 -8.35
C SER A 134 -1.77 5.95 -9.10
N GLY A 135 -0.69 5.59 -8.44
CA GLY A 135 0.40 4.85 -9.05
C GLY A 135 1.71 5.62 -9.12
N ASP A 136 2.76 4.90 -9.44
CA ASP A 136 4.15 5.38 -9.46
C ASP A 136 4.56 6.01 -8.13
N GLN A 137 4.28 5.28 -7.05
CA GLN A 137 4.74 5.64 -5.71
C GLN A 137 6.25 5.55 -5.60
N ILE A 138 6.85 4.77 -6.49
CA ILE A 138 8.31 4.63 -6.65
C ILE A 138 8.69 4.65 -8.13
N TYR A 139 9.98 4.87 -8.37
CA TYR A 139 10.62 4.60 -9.66
C TYR A 139 11.80 3.68 -9.40
N GLU A 140 11.84 2.53 -10.07
CA GLU A 140 12.81 1.47 -9.81
C GLU A 140 14.28 1.91 -9.94
N PRO A 141 14.67 2.84 -10.84
CA PRO A 141 16.05 3.33 -10.90
C PRO A 141 16.41 4.36 -9.82
N CYS A 142 15.40 4.94 -9.13
CA CYS A 142 15.62 6.00 -8.15
C CYS A 142 15.93 5.45 -6.74
N GLY A 143 16.39 6.33 -5.84
CA GLY A 143 16.64 6.00 -4.43
C GLY A 143 18.04 5.47 -4.12
N GLY A 144 18.94 5.38 -5.10
CA GLY A 144 20.36 5.07 -4.85
C GLY A 144 20.70 3.59 -4.59
N TYR A 145 19.71 2.69 -4.60
CA TYR A 145 19.91 1.27 -4.28
C TYR A 145 20.06 0.37 -5.52
N GLY A 146 20.08 0.95 -6.72
CA GLY A 146 20.00 0.19 -7.96
C GLY A 146 18.67 -0.57 -8.11
N ILE A 147 18.60 -1.48 -9.07
CA ILE A 147 17.40 -2.31 -9.30
C ILE A 147 17.74 -3.76 -8.95
N SER A 148 16.91 -4.38 -8.11
CA SER A 148 17.03 -5.81 -7.77
C SER A 148 15.79 -6.54 -8.27
N PHE A 149 15.93 -7.29 -9.37
CA PHE A 149 14.84 -8.07 -9.91
C PHE A 149 14.65 -9.41 -9.18
N ALA A 150 13.40 -9.81 -8.99
CA ALA A 150 13.02 -11.13 -8.52
C ALA A 150 12.64 -12.01 -9.71
N ASN A 151 13.62 -12.61 -10.37
CA ASN A 151 13.40 -13.51 -11.51
C ASN A 151 12.96 -14.92 -11.04
N ALA A 152 13.41 -15.33 -9.85
CA ALA A 152 13.06 -16.58 -9.19
C ALA A 152 12.61 -16.33 -7.76
N GLU A 153 11.97 -17.34 -7.13
CA GLU A 153 11.49 -17.25 -5.75
C GLU A 153 12.62 -16.95 -4.75
N ALA A 154 13.81 -17.48 -4.97
CA ALA A 154 14.99 -17.23 -4.13
C ALA A 154 15.46 -15.76 -4.13
N ASP A 155 15.12 -15.00 -5.16
CA ASP A 155 15.47 -13.58 -5.27
C ASP A 155 14.48 -12.67 -4.51
N VAL A 156 13.28 -13.18 -4.20
CA VAL A 156 12.17 -12.39 -3.66
C VAL A 156 12.55 -11.63 -2.39
N PRO A 157 13.20 -12.21 -1.37
CA PRO A 157 13.49 -11.48 -0.12
C PRO A 157 14.40 -10.27 -0.35
N ARG A 158 15.46 -10.44 -1.17
CA ARG A 158 16.39 -9.34 -1.49
C ARG A 158 15.71 -8.24 -2.31
N SER A 159 14.93 -8.63 -3.30
CA SER A 159 14.20 -7.70 -4.16
C SER A 159 13.09 -6.98 -3.40
N ALA A 160 12.43 -7.64 -2.45
CA ALA A 160 11.46 -7.02 -1.55
C ALA A 160 12.08 -5.90 -0.71
N LEU A 161 13.26 -6.13 -0.12
CA LEU A 161 13.98 -5.08 0.62
C LEU A 161 14.39 -3.91 -0.29
N ASN A 162 14.76 -4.19 -1.55
CA ASN A 162 15.08 -3.15 -2.52
C ASN A 162 13.85 -2.28 -2.84
N TYR A 163 12.68 -2.90 -3.04
CA TYR A 163 11.41 -2.18 -3.21
C TYR A 163 11.04 -1.39 -1.96
N LEU A 164 11.03 -2.03 -0.79
CA LEU A 164 10.66 -1.39 0.47
C LEU A 164 11.53 -0.17 0.76
N GLY A 165 12.84 -0.26 0.53
CA GLY A 165 13.75 0.87 0.70
C GLY A 165 13.34 2.10 -0.14
N LYS A 166 12.80 1.89 -1.34
CA LYS A 166 12.27 2.95 -2.21
C LYS A 166 10.90 3.44 -1.76
N PHE A 167 10.01 2.50 -1.47
CA PHE A 167 8.64 2.80 -1.04
C PHE A 167 8.61 3.59 0.29
N TRP A 168 9.59 3.38 1.15
CA TRP A 168 9.69 4.15 2.40
C TRP A 168 9.91 5.64 2.18
N TYR A 169 10.53 6.07 1.08
CA TYR A 169 10.61 7.50 0.77
C TYR A 169 9.21 8.11 0.60
N THR A 170 8.33 7.44 -0.12
CA THR A 170 6.93 7.88 -0.25
C THR A 170 6.21 7.83 1.09
N GLY A 171 6.28 6.71 1.79
CA GLY A 171 5.64 6.56 3.10
C GLY A 171 6.07 7.61 4.11
N LEU A 172 7.37 7.86 4.21
CA LEU A 172 7.94 8.86 5.13
C LEU A 172 7.65 10.30 4.69
N SER A 173 7.48 10.56 3.38
CA SER A 173 7.11 11.89 2.87
C SER A 173 5.69 12.30 3.22
N PHE A 174 4.77 11.33 3.36
CA PHE A 174 3.35 11.61 3.58
C PHE A 174 2.79 10.98 4.87
N ARG A 175 3.67 10.60 5.79
CA ARG A 175 3.30 9.90 7.02
C ARG A 175 2.38 10.68 7.95
N GLU A 176 2.59 11.99 8.06
CA GLU A 176 1.79 12.87 8.92
C GLU A 176 0.40 13.11 8.31
N LEU A 177 0.31 13.12 6.97
CA LEU A 177 -0.96 13.18 6.26
C LEU A 177 -1.75 11.88 6.43
N MET A 178 -1.12 10.73 6.13
CA MET A 178 -1.78 9.40 6.10
C MET A 178 -2.22 8.90 7.48
N LYS A 179 -1.53 9.27 8.56
CA LYS A 179 -1.90 8.80 9.91
C LYS A 179 -3.28 9.29 10.36
N ASP A 180 -3.74 10.42 9.84
CA ASP A 180 -4.96 11.10 10.29
C ASP A 180 -6.06 11.10 9.20
N ARG A 181 -5.83 10.50 8.02
CA ARG A 181 -6.79 10.51 6.90
C ARG A 181 -6.90 9.16 6.22
N PRO A 182 -8.12 8.79 5.82
CA PRO A 182 -8.29 7.62 4.97
C PRO A 182 -7.44 7.77 3.71
N THR A 183 -6.76 6.71 3.34
CA THR A 183 -5.86 6.70 2.19
C THR A 183 -6.19 5.49 1.32
N VAL A 184 -6.23 5.70 0.01
CA VAL A 184 -6.23 4.61 -0.97
C VAL A 184 -5.04 4.77 -1.90
N MET A 185 -4.44 3.65 -2.29
CA MET A 185 -3.22 3.62 -3.06
C MET A 185 -3.31 2.47 -4.07
N ILE A 186 -3.07 2.73 -5.34
CA ILE A 186 -3.10 1.70 -6.39
C ILE A 186 -1.73 1.67 -7.06
N PRO A 187 -1.07 0.52 -7.17
CA PRO A 187 0.20 0.43 -7.88
C PRO A 187 0.01 0.59 -9.39
N ASP A 188 0.99 1.21 -10.04
CA ASP A 188 1.12 1.27 -11.49
C ASP A 188 2.38 0.51 -11.94
N ASP A 189 2.86 0.74 -13.13
CA ASP A 189 3.92 -0.02 -13.77
C ASP A 189 5.28 0.08 -13.06
N HIS A 190 5.71 1.26 -12.68
CA HIS A 190 6.98 1.42 -11.94
C HIS A 190 6.96 0.75 -10.57
N ASP A 191 5.80 0.74 -9.89
CA ASP A 191 5.66 0.08 -8.59
C ASP A 191 5.94 -1.42 -8.65
N VAL A 192 5.67 -2.06 -9.79
CA VAL A 192 5.91 -3.48 -10.03
C VAL A 192 7.14 -3.76 -10.90
N TYR A 193 8.03 -2.77 -11.05
CA TYR A 193 9.29 -2.87 -11.81
C TYR A 193 9.07 -3.28 -13.27
N SER A 194 8.04 -2.73 -13.88
CA SER A 194 7.65 -3.04 -15.25
C SER A 194 7.23 -1.77 -15.97
N ASN A 195 8.20 -1.03 -16.46
CA ASN A 195 7.93 0.18 -17.27
C ASN A 195 6.94 -0.14 -18.41
N ASP A 196 5.86 0.64 -18.52
CA ASP A 196 4.75 0.41 -19.45
C ASP A 196 4.07 -0.95 -19.27
N LEU A 197 3.66 -1.31 -18.05
CA LEU A 197 3.00 -2.58 -17.76
C LEU A 197 1.68 -2.73 -18.53
N TRP A 198 1.60 -3.85 -19.26
CA TRP A 198 0.39 -4.42 -19.80
C TRP A 198 0.19 -5.78 -19.14
N GLY A 199 -0.63 -5.84 -18.10
CA GLY A 199 -0.61 -6.96 -17.15
C GLY A 199 -1.15 -8.30 -17.68
N LYS A 200 -1.97 -8.28 -18.75
CA LYS A 200 -2.55 -9.49 -19.39
C LYS A 200 -3.09 -10.52 -18.41
N GLY A 201 -3.78 -10.07 -17.36
CA GLY A 201 -4.34 -10.96 -16.34
C GLY A 201 -3.31 -11.64 -15.44
N GLY A 202 -2.10 -11.06 -15.29
CA GLY A 202 -1.09 -11.56 -14.35
C GLY A 202 -0.12 -12.60 -14.91
N ILE A 203 -0.09 -12.83 -16.23
CA ILE A 203 0.86 -13.78 -16.84
C ILE A 203 2.30 -13.30 -16.67
N ALA A 204 3.26 -14.21 -16.85
CA ALA A 204 4.66 -13.84 -16.94
C ALA A 204 4.92 -13.10 -18.25
N MET A 205 5.82 -12.10 -18.19
CA MET A 205 6.33 -11.45 -19.37
C MET A 205 6.89 -12.45 -20.36
N GLN A 206 6.55 -12.29 -21.62
CA GLN A 206 7.06 -13.10 -22.72
C GLN A 206 8.11 -12.31 -23.50
N GLY A 207 9.11 -13.02 -24.05
CA GLY A 207 10.18 -12.44 -24.81
C GLY A 207 11.40 -12.00 -24.00
N ASP A 208 12.31 -11.27 -24.63
CA ASP A 208 13.52 -10.76 -23.99
C ASP A 208 13.15 -9.66 -22.98
N GLN A 209 13.68 -9.80 -21.77
CA GLN A 209 13.44 -8.86 -20.68
C GLN A 209 14.18 -7.53 -20.84
N GLU A 210 15.01 -7.39 -21.88
CA GLU A 210 15.77 -6.20 -22.18
C GLU A 210 15.37 -5.65 -23.56
N GLY A 211 14.62 -4.56 -23.63
CA GLY A 211 14.36 -3.84 -24.85
C GLY A 211 12.89 -3.55 -25.17
N ASN A 212 12.62 -3.24 -26.43
CA ASN A 212 11.29 -2.83 -26.92
C ASN A 212 10.21 -3.94 -26.86
N GLU A 213 10.60 -5.20 -26.84
CA GLU A 213 9.66 -6.32 -26.77
C GLU A 213 8.86 -6.34 -25.46
N MET A 214 9.50 -5.94 -24.34
CA MET A 214 8.84 -5.78 -23.06
C MET A 214 7.63 -4.84 -23.14
N ARG A 215 7.74 -3.77 -23.91
CA ARG A 215 6.70 -2.76 -24.10
C ARG A 215 5.59 -3.19 -25.04
N CYS A 216 5.83 -4.23 -25.84
CA CYS A 216 4.88 -4.68 -26.86
C CYS A 216 3.99 -5.84 -26.42
N PHE A 217 4.48 -6.75 -25.56
CA PHE A 217 3.80 -8.02 -25.30
C PHE A 217 3.23 -8.19 -23.88
N GLY A 218 3.56 -7.31 -22.94
CA GLY A 218 3.00 -7.30 -21.59
C GLY A 218 3.38 -8.49 -20.71
N GLY A 219 2.72 -8.59 -19.58
CA GLY A 219 2.99 -9.54 -18.49
C GLY A 219 3.92 -8.98 -17.43
N TYR A 220 4.01 -9.68 -16.31
CA TYR A 220 4.84 -9.28 -15.18
C TYR A 220 6.25 -9.86 -15.28
N ARG A 221 7.26 -8.98 -15.22
CA ARG A 221 8.67 -9.39 -15.16
C ARG A 221 8.99 -10.10 -13.84
N MET A 222 8.48 -9.53 -12.74
CA MET A 222 8.80 -9.96 -11.40
C MET A 222 8.09 -11.26 -11.00
N HIS A 223 8.70 -12.01 -10.07
CA HIS A 223 8.10 -13.20 -9.49
C HIS A 223 6.74 -12.87 -8.84
N PRO A 224 5.70 -13.71 -8.99
CA PRO A 224 4.34 -13.39 -8.51
C PRO A 224 4.25 -13.16 -7.01
N THR A 225 5.06 -13.83 -6.20
CA THR A 225 5.13 -13.58 -4.75
C THR A 225 5.58 -12.15 -4.45
N TRP A 226 6.53 -11.64 -5.22
CA TRP A 226 6.98 -10.26 -5.09
C TRP A 226 5.91 -9.26 -5.52
N VAL A 227 5.24 -9.50 -6.66
CA VAL A 227 4.13 -8.66 -7.15
C VAL A 227 3.02 -8.59 -6.10
N LYS A 228 2.61 -9.73 -5.55
CA LYS A 228 1.59 -9.79 -4.49
C LYS A 228 2.01 -9.02 -3.24
N MET A 229 3.28 -9.06 -2.87
CA MET A 229 3.81 -8.30 -1.73
C MET A 229 3.71 -6.79 -2.00
N VAL A 230 4.07 -6.32 -3.20
CA VAL A 230 3.91 -4.90 -3.58
C VAL A 230 2.45 -4.48 -3.51
N GLU A 231 1.55 -5.25 -4.11
CA GLU A 231 0.11 -5.01 -4.05
C GLU A 231 -0.42 -4.97 -2.61
N TYR A 232 0.05 -5.88 -1.77
CA TYR A 232 -0.34 -5.93 -0.37
C TYR A 232 0.14 -4.69 0.40
N THR A 233 1.36 -4.21 0.16
CA THR A 233 1.87 -2.98 0.82
C THR A 233 1.08 -1.74 0.43
N GLN A 234 0.53 -1.69 -0.76
CA GLN A 234 -0.23 -0.53 -1.24
C GLN A 234 -1.74 -0.66 -1.02
N MET A 235 -2.31 -1.85 -1.17
CA MET A 235 -3.75 -2.08 -1.16
C MET A 235 -4.27 -2.90 0.02
N GLY A 236 -3.41 -3.48 0.86
CA GLY A 236 -3.83 -4.39 1.94
C GLY A 236 -4.82 -3.79 2.94
N HIS A 237 -4.76 -2.47 3.16
CA HIS A 237 -5.68 -1.73 4.05
C HIS A 237 -6.97 -1.27 3.36
N HIS A 238 -7.14 -1.49 2.07
CA HIS A 238 -8.37 -1.13 1.36
C HIS A 238 -9.55 -2.02 1.77
N PRO A 239 -10.80 -1.62 1.45
CA PRO A 239 -11.92 -2.54 1.50
C PRO A 239 -11.63 -3.83 0.74
N ASP A 240 -12.25 -4.93 1.16
CA ASP A 240 -12.02 -6.22 0.50
C ASP A 240 -12.44 -6.15 -0.97
N PRO A 241 -11.71 -6.82 -1.88
CA PRO A 241 -12.12 -6.90 -3.27
C PRO A 241 -13.45 -7.63 -3.41
N TYR A 242 -14.23 -7.29 -4.44
CA TYR A 242 -15.48 -7.99 -4.75
C TYR A 242 -15.24 -9.42 -5.22
N ASP A 243 -14.06 -9.66 -5.79
CA ASP A 243 -13.61 -10.98 -6.21
C ASP A 243 -12.11 -11.09 -5.90
N ASP A 244 -11.74 -12.04 -5.07
CA ASP A 244 -10.36 -12.33 -4.68
C ASP A 244 -9.77 -13.53 -5.44
N THR A 245 -10.51 -14.07 -6.41
CA THR A 245 -10.08 -15.22 -7.21
C THR A 245 -8.79 -14.89 -7.98
N PRO A 246 -7.74 -15.70 -7.84
CA PRO A 246 -6.53 -15.53 -8.63
C PRO A 246 -6.79 -15.71 -10.12
N VAL A 247 -6.25 -14.83 -10.95
CA VAL A 247 -6.38 -14.90 -12.41
C VAL A 247 -5.27 -15.75 -13.01
N ALA A 248 -4.01 -15.36 -12.80
CA ALA A 248 -2.86 -16.13 -13.25
C ALA A 248 -1.72 -16.05 -12.22
N ARG A 249 -0.96 -17.14 -12.10
CA ARG A 249 0.22 -17.21 -11.20
C ARG A 249 -0.08 -16.85 -9.75
N GLY A 250 -1.35 -16.96 -9.29
CA GLY A 250 -1.79 -16.53 -7.98
C GLY A 250 -1.91 -15.02 -7.82
N ILE A 251 -1.77 -14.23 -8.89
CA ILE A 251 -2.04 -12.79 -8.91
C ILE A 251 -3.55 -12.62 -9.08
N GLY A 252 -4.20 -11.93 -8.14
CA GLY A 252 -5.65 -11.67 -8.18
C GLY A 252 -6.01 -10.44 -8.98
N THR A 253 -7.29 -10.30 -9.26
CA THR A 253 -7.87 -9.01 -9.65
C THR A 253 -7.94 -8.11 -8.41
N TYR A 254 -7.98 -6.81 -8.61
CA TYR A 254 -8.37 -5.91 -7.55
C TYR A 254 -9.37 -4.88 -8.08
N TYR A 255 -10.60 -5.02 -7.65
CA TYR A 255 -11.64 -4.00 -7.81
C TYR A 255 -12.58 -4.05 -6.61
N THR A 256 -12.87 -2.87 -6.08
CA THR A 256 -13.75 -2.68 -4.93
C THR A 256 -14.36 -1.28 -4.97
N SER A 257 -15.07 -0.90 -3.92
CA SER A 257 -15.51 0.48 -3.70
C SER A 257 -15.17 0.94 -2.29
N ILE A 258 -15.06 2.25 -2.12
CA ILE A 258 -15.04 2.90 -0.82
C ILE A 258 -16.09 4.00 -0.82
N ASP A 259 -16.91 4.06 0.22
CA ASP A 259 -17.89 5.10 0.42
C ASP A 259 -17.34 6.13 1.43
N ILE A 260 -17.28 7.38 1.03
CA ILE A 260 -16.94 8.51 1.90
C ILE A 260 -18.16 9.44 1.90
N GLY A 261 -18.87 9.52 3.02
CA GLY A 261 -20.16 10.19 3.06
C GLY A 261 -21.13 9.58 2.07
N GLU A 262 -21.75 10.41 1.23
CA GLU A 262 -22.68 10.00 0.17
C GLU A 262 -21.98 9.70 -1.18
N VAL A 263 -20.66 9.81 -1.24
CA VAL A 263 -19.89 9.60 -2.48
C VAL A 263 -19.23 8.21 -2.46
N SER A 264 -19.52 7.43 -3.50
CA SER A 264 -18.90 6.12 -3.74
C SER A 264 -17.77 6.24 -4.77
N PHE A 265 -16.60 5.76 -4.42
CA PHE A 265 -15.45 5.67 -5.31
C PHE A 265 -15.23 4.22 -5.75
N ALA A 266 -15.20 3.97 -7.06
CA ALA A 266 -14.75 2.69 -7.59
C ALA A 266 -13.21 2.66 -7.59
N LEU A 267 -12.63 1.65 -6.95
CA LEU A 267 -11.19 1.40 -6.91
C LEU A 267 -10.89 0.23 -7.84
N ILE A 268 -10.16 0.50 -8.94
CA ILE A 268 -9.90 -0.47 -9.99
C ILE A 268 -8.42 -0.48 -10.33
N ASN A 269 -7.76 -1.63 -10.16
CA ASN A 269 -6.42 -1.83 -10.68
C ASN A 269 -6.52 -2.32 -12.14
N ASP A 270 -6.65 -1.39 -13.08
CA ASP A 270 -6.90 -1.68 -14.49
C ASP A 270 -5.68 -2.21 -15.24
N ARG A 271 -4.47 -1.86 -14.80
CA ARG A 271 -3.22 -2.27 -15.46
C ARG A 271 -3.07 -3.79 -15.61
N LYS A 272 -3.66 -4.56 -14.71
CA LYS A 272 -3.63 -6.04 -14.76
C LYS A 272 -4.27 -6.63 -16.01
N PHE A 273 -5.23 -5.95 -16.60
CA PHE A 273 -5.99 -6.45 -17.76
C PHE A 273 -5.77 -5.62 -19.02
N LYS A 274 -4.96 -4.59 -18.94
CA LYS A 274 -4.67 -3.74 -20.08
C LYS A 274 -3.92 -4.52 -21.15
N SER A 275 -4.41 -4.43 -22.41
CA SER A 275 -3.81 -5.10 -23.56
C SER A 275 -2.58 -4.34 -24.04
N ALA A 276 -1.55 -5.07 -24.42
CA ALA A 276 -0.37 -4.49 -25.04
C ALA A 276 -0.64 -4.06 -26.50
N PRO A 277 0.13 -3.09 -27.02
CA PRO A 277 0.01 -2.69 -28.43
C PRO A 277 0.17 -3.82 -29.43
N GLY A 278 1.03 -4.82 -29.14
CA GLY A 278 1.21 -6.01 -29.97
C GLY A 278 -0.05 -6.85 -30.13
N ASP A 279 -0.91 -6.91 -29.08
CA ASP A 279 -2.16 -7.66 -29.15
C ASP A 279 -3.18 -7.09 -30.16
N VAL A 280 -3.08 -5.78 -30.41
CA VAL A 280 -3.97 -5.09 -31.35
C VAL A 280 -3.54 -5.35 -32.81
N VAL A 281 -2.25 -5.50 -33.05
CA VAL A 281 -1.71 -5.78 -34.39
C VAL A 281 -2.09 -7.20 -34.81
N ASP A 282 -1.93 -8.20 -33.92
CA ASP A 282 -2.30 -9.57 -34.19
C ASP A 282 -3.81 -9.77 -34.41
N ALA A 283 -4.64 -8.89 -33.88
CA ALA A 283 -6.10 -8.91 -34.08
C ALA A 283 -6.54 -8.23 -35.40
N MET A 284 -5.64 -7.55 -36.10
CA MET A 284 -5.90 -6.84 -37.35
C MET A 284 -5.35 -7.59 -38.59
N GLU A 285 -4.51 -8.60 -38.40
CA GLU A 285 -4.06 -9.55 -39.43
C GLU A 285 -5.00 -10.80 -39.50
#